data_2b00aff183cdd01b179fa1040e3ce9ba
#
_entry.id   2b00aff183cdd01b179fa1040e3ce9ba
#
_cell.length_a   1.000
_cell.length_b   1.000
_cell.length_c   1.000
_cell.angle_alpha   90.00
_cell.angle_beta   90.00
_cell.angle_gamma   90.00
#
_symmetry.space_group_name_H-M   'P 1'
#
loop_
_entity.id
_entity.type
_entity.pdbx_description
1 polymer ?
#
loop_
_entity_poly.entity_id
_entity_poly.type
_entity_poly.pdbx_seq_one_letter_code
_entity_poly.pdbx_strand_id
1 'polypeptide(L)'
;MRICSAIYHCLMGLLPETRNVIQLGSGFFFIFLAFNSQGFIEEPVIESSKGIDSGAGYYSLAIIYFVFTFANFVAAPIVDIISAKWAMVVGGICYASFLGGFLFLNATYLYISSAVLGFGAAIIWTGQGTYLSKNCTEQTSGRNSSMLWAMLQGSLVGGGLFLFVTFQASGTTDQIAEGTVKILYSVFTVLAILGIVILAFLPTPPAHLSSTPAATGEKPNYKELIVSTFKLMPTKKMLFLAIVFAYTGIEQSFWTGIYPSCISFTKQLGSNTNALVAINAILSGLGQCIAGGLFGILGSKTAKLGRDMIVLMGALIHLVAFGLVFINFPFDANIKKTDGVGFIQPSVPIALVIGFLLGFGDACWNTQIYAHLVANFPKQSSQAFALYKFYQSALSCAAFFYSPSVQLPYHLIIMVVFSLLAAVAFFIVERMAKRTESRRSSEQSTLETDPPTYSETVEESP
;
A
#
# COMPACT_ATOMS: atom_id res chain seq x y z
N MET A 1 -12.30 32.77 -0.26
CA MET A 1 -12.23 33.17 -1.67
C MET A 1 -10.79 33.34 -2.19
N ARG A 2 -9.91 34.15 -1.58
CA ARG A 2 -8.53 34.36 -2.08
C ARG A 2 -7.67 33.08 -2.18
N ILE A 3 -7.76 32.16 -1.22
CA ILE A 3 -7.03 30.90 -1.24
C ILE A 3 -7.51 29.99 -2.39
N CYS A 4 -8.82 29.86 -2.61
CA CYS A 4 -9.35 29.08 -3.71
C CYS A 4 -8.95 29.65 -5.09
N SER A 5 -8.92 30.98 -5.22
CA SER A 5 -8.45 31.63 -6.45
C SER A 5 -6.96 31.40 -6.71
N ALA A 6 -6.12 31.48 -5.67
CA ALA A 6 -4.68 31.21 -5.77
C ALA A 6 -4.40 29.74 -6.15
N ILE A 7 -5.12 28.80 -5.54
CA ILE A 7 -5.02 27.36 -5.87
C ILE A 7 -5.47 27.12 -7.32
N TYR A 8 -6.57 27.73 -7.74
CA TYR A 8 -7.07 27.62 -9.12
C TYR A 8 -6.06 28.13 -10.15
N HIS A 9 -5.47 29.32 -9.92
CA HIS A 9 -4.43 29.87 -10.81
C HIS A 9 -3.16 29.01 -10.81
N CYS A 10 -2.75 28.48 -9.67
CA CYS A 10 -1.60 27.57 -9.58
C CYS A 10 -1.85 26.25 -10.36
N LEU A 11 -3.04 25.66 -10.22
CA LEU A 11 -3.43 24.45 -10.95
C LEU A 11 -3.56 24.67 -12.45
N MET A 12 -4.04 25.83 -12.88
CA MET A 12 -4.16 26.18 -14.31
C MET A 12 -2.82 26.39 -15.00
N GLY A 13 -1.76 26.71 -14.25
CA GLY A 13 -0.39 26.80 -14.77
C GLY A 13 0.34 25.44 -14.88
N LEU A 14 -0.26 24.35 -14.36
CA LEU A 14 0.32 23.02 -14.46
C LEU A 14 -0.02 22.33 -15.79
N LEU A 15 0.88 21.45 -16.24
CA LEU A 15 0.61 20.57 -17.38
C LEU A 15 -0.67 19.76 -17.13
N PRO A 16 -1.50 19.52 -18.15
CA PRO A 16 -2.77 18.80 -18.01
C PRO A 16 -2.61 17.44 -17.33
N GLU A 17 -1.59 16.68 -17.67
CA GLU A 17 -1.28 15.36 -17.05
C GLU A 17 -0.98 15.48 -15.57
N THR A 18 -0.23 16.49 -15.14
CA THR A 18 0.07 16.71 -13.72
C THR A 18 -1.21 17.07 -12.94
N ARG A 19 -2.07 17.89 -13.53
CA ARG A 19 -3.38 18.24 -12.96
C ARG A 19 -4.27 17.01 -12.83
N ASN A 20 -4.29 16.14 -13.83
CA ASN A 20 -5.03 14.86 -13.79
C ASN A 20 -4.54 13.96 -12.65
N VAL A 21 -3.22 13.90 -12.44
CA VAL A 21 -2.62 13.13 -11.34
C VAL A 21 -2.95 13.75 -9.96
N ILE A 22 -2.98 15.07 -9.83
CA ILE A 22 -3.43 15.73 -8.59
C ILE A 22 -4.90 15.40 -8.31
N GLN A 23 -5.76 15.46 -9.33
CA GLN A 23 -7.17 15.09 -9.16
C GLN A 23 -7.33 13.62 -8.79
N LEU A 24 -6.59 12.71 -9.43
CA LEU A 24 -6.51 11.30 -9.07
C LEU A 24 -6.09 11.14 -7.60
N GLY A 25 -5.00 11.78 -7.20
CA GLY A 25 -4.49 11.75 -5.83
C GLY A 25 -5.48 12.30 -4.82
N SER A 26 -6.23 13.35 -5.18
CA SER A 26 -7.29 13.90 -4.31
C SER A 26 -8.44 12.92 -4.10
N GLY A 27 -8.89 12.22 -5.14
CA GLY A 27 -9.90 11.17 -5.01
C GLY A 27 -9.44 10.04 -4.11
N PHE A 28 -8.22 9.55 -4.31
CA PHE A 28 -7.61 8.53 -3.47
C PHE A 28 -7.39 9.01 -2.03
N PHE A 29 -6.95 10.25 -1.84
CA PHE A 29 -6.78 10.84 -0.51
C PHE A 29 -8.06 10.70 0.33
N PHE A 30 -9.21 11.09 -0.19
CA PHE A 30 -10.47 11.04 0.56
C PHE A 30 -10.96 9.61 0.82
N ILE A 31 -10.89 8.71 -0.18
CA ILE A 31 -11.28 7.30 0.00
C ILE A 31 -10.38 6.64 1.04
N PHE A 32 -9.07 6.83 0.93
CA PHE A 32 -8.10 6.17 1.81
C PHE A 32 -7.92 6.88 3.16
N LEU A 33 -8.27 8.18 3.28
CA LEU A 33 -8.41 8.82 4.57
C LEU A 33 -9.48 8.08 5.41
N ALA A 34 -10.60 7.76 4.79
CA ALA A 34 -11.66 7.02 5.45
C ALA A 34 -11.25 5.57 5.73
N PHE A 35 -10.78 4.85 4.73
CA PHE A 35 -10.48 3.42 4.83
C PHE A 35 -9.28 3.11 5.73
N ASN A 36 -8.17 3.84 5.59
CA ASN A 36 -7.00 3.61 6.43
C ASN A 36 -7.29 3.93 7.89
N SER A 37 -8.05 5.03 8.16
CA SER A 37 -8.46 5.38 9.53
C SER A 37 -9.36 4.31 10.13
N GLN A 38 -10.28 3.77 9.35
CA GLN A 38 -11.14 2.66 9.76
C GLN A 38 -10.31 1.41 10.10
N GLY A 39 -9.31 1.05 9.26
CA GLY A 39 -8.44 -0.09 9.52
C GLY A 39 -7.74 -0.03 10.88
N PHE A 40 -7.34 1.16 11.35
CA PHE A 40 -6.75 1.34 12.68
C PHE A 40 -7.70 1.08 13.85
N ILE A 41 -8.99 1.23 13.63
CA ILE A 41 -10.01 1.14 14.70
C ILE A 41 -11.00 -0.02 14.49
N GLU A 42 -10.84 -0.81 13.43
CA GLU A 42 -11.82 -1.87 13.07
C GLU A 42 -11.99 -2.87 14.20
N GLU A 43 -10.90 -3.51 14.64
CA GLU A 43 -10.97 -4.48 15.74
C GLU A 43 -11.44 -3.84 17.07
N PRO A 44 -10.89 -2.69 17.51
CA PRO A 44 -11.43 -1.99 18.70
C PRO A 44 -12.91 -1.63 18.61
N VAL A 45 -13.42 -1.25 17.45
CA VAL A 45 -14.85 -0.94 17.25
C VAL A 45 -15.69 -2.20 17.36
N ILE A 46 -15.26 -3.28 16.72
CA ILE A 46 -15.99 -4.56 16.73
C ILE A 46 -16.01 -5.17 18.14
N GLU A 47 -14.87 -5.15 18.85
CA GLU A 47 -14.77 -5.61 20.24
C GLU A 47 -15.67 -4.80 21.18
N SER A 48 -15.92 -3.53 20.85
CA SER A 48 -16.85 -2.67 21.60
C SER A 48 -18.31 -2.90 21.25
N SER A 49 -18.61 -3.68 20.21
CA SER A 49 -19.95 -3.89 19.66
C SER A 49 -20.61 -5.14 20.27
N LYS A 50 -21.91 -5.10 20.48
CA LYS A 50 -22.67 -6.25 21.01
C LYS A 50 -23.07 -7.18 19.86
N GLY A 51 -22.98 -8.51 20.08
CA GLY A 51 -23.53 -9.51 19.18
C GLY A 51 -22.65 -9.88 17.98
N ILE A 52 -21.39 -9.53 18.02
CA ILE A 52 -20.36 -9.96 17.06
C ILE A 52 -19.22 -10.63 17.85
N ASP A 53 -18.68 -11.72 17.32
CA ASP A 53 -17.63 -12.49 17.97
C ASP A 53 -16.32 -11.68 18.06
N SER A 54 -15.55 -11.91 19.12
CA SER A 54 -14.22 -11.35 19.29
C SER A 54 -13.31 -11.81 18.14
N GLY A 55 -12.53 -10.89 17.58
CA GLY A 55 -11.66 -11.16 16.43
C GLY A 55 -12.34 -11.05 15.06
N ALA A 56 -13.63 -10.74 15.00
CA ALA A 56 -14.35 -10.59 13.74
C ALA A 56 -13.78 -9.50 12.84
N GLY A 57 -13.14 -8.45 13.40
CA GLY A 57 -12.41 -7.44 12.64
C GLY A 57 -11.22 -8.04 11.90
N TYR A 58 -10.43 -8.88 12.56
CA TYR A 58 -9.35 -9.58 11.90
C TYR A 58 -9.84 -10.52 10.78
N TYR A 59 -10.96 -11.22 11.00
CA TYR A 59 -11.56 -12.07 9.96
C TYR A 59 -12.12 -11.25 8.79
N SER A 60 -12.70 -10.09 9.06
CA SER A 60 -13.13 -9.13 8.03
C SER A 60 -11.97 -8.74 7.13
N LEU A 61 -10.86 -8.28 7.72
CA LEU A 61 -9.63 -7.94 7.01
C LEU A 61 -9.04 -9.15 6.26
N ALA A 62 -9.05 -10.33 6.87
CA ALA A 62 -8.60 -11.55 6.19
C ALA A 62 -9.42 -11.85 4.92
N ILE A 63 -10.74 -11.70 4.98
CA ILE A 63 -11.62 -11.88 3.82
C ILE A 63 -11.33 -10.85 2.73
N ILE A 64 -11.16 -9.56 3.10
CA ILE A 64 -10.78 -8.51 2.15
C ILE A 64 -9.52 -8.92 1.39
N TYR A 65 -8.46 -9.26 2.10
CA TYR A 65 -7.18 -9.61 1.48
C TYR A 65 -7.22 -10.94 0.73
N PHE A 66 -8.02 -11.91 1.18
CA PHE A 66 -8.24 -13.16 0.46
C PHE A 66 -8.85 -12.90 -0.92
N VAL A 67 -9.97 -12.21 -0.97
CA VAL A 67 -10.63 -11.89 -2.24
C VAL A 67 -9.76 -11.00 -3.11
N PHE A 68 -9.11 -9.98 -2.52
CA PHE A 68 -8.17 -9.12 -3.21
C PHE A 68 -7.05 -9.91 -3.89
N THR A 69 -6.52 -10.94 -3.23
CA THR A 69 -5.44 -11.78 -3.76
C THR A 69 -5.83 -12.38 -5.12
N PHE A 70 -6.97 -13.04 -5.20
CA PHE A 70 -7.39 -13.70 -6.43
C PHE A 70 -7.99 -12.74 -7.46
N ALA A 71 -8.66 -11.68 -7.02
CA ALA A 71 -9.25 -10.68 -7.89
C ALA A 71 -8.18 -9.88 -8.69
N ASN A 72 -6.94 -9.78 -8.21
CA ASN A 72 -5.85 -9.15 -8.95
C ASN A 72 -5.60 -9.79 -10.32
N PHE A 73 -5.81 -11.10 -10.49
CA PHE A 73 -5.61 -11.76 -11.78
C PHE A 73 -6.65 -11.40 -12.84
N VAL A 74 -7.85 -10.95 -12.40
CA VAL A 74 -8.94 -10.58 -13.31
C VAL A 74 -9.18 -9.07 -13.37
N ALA A 75 -8.49 -8.29 -12.53
CA ALA A 75 -8.68 -6.84 -12.46
C ALA A 75 -8.29 -6.12 -13.76
N ALA A 76 -7.16 -6.50 -14.39
CA ALA A 76 -6.70 -5.86 -15.62
C ALA A 76 -7.70 -5.99 -16.77
N PRO A 77 -8.24 -7.20 -17.12
CA PRO A 77 -9.32 -7.33 -18.10
C PRO A 77 -10.55 -6.46 -17.78
N ILE A 78 -10.95 -6.40 -16.51
CA ILE A 78 -12.11 -5.58 -16.10
C ILE A 78 -11.84 -4.10 -16.34
N VAL A 79 -10.66 -3.62 -15.93
CA VAL A 79 -10.26 -2.22 -16.13
C VAL A 79 -10.22 -1.84 -17.61
N ASP A 80 -9.82 -2.75 -18.48
CA ASP A 80 -9.80 -2.49 -19.92
C ASP A 80 -11.21 -2.45 -20.53
N ILE A 81 -12.14 -3.27 -20.03
CA ILE A 81 -13.52 -3.30 -20.50
C ILE A 81 -14.28 -2.02 -20.11
N ILE A 82 -14.22 -1.63 -18.83
CA ILE A 82 -15.01 -0.53 -18.29
C ILE A 82 -14.25 0.81 -18.22
N SER A 83 -12.98 0.83 -18.60
CA SER A 83 -11.98 1.88 -18.46
C SER A 83 -11.48 2.10 -17.04
N ALA A 84 -10.23 2.62 -16.93
CA ALA A 84 -9.58 2.88 -15.66
C ALA A 84 -10.39 3.81 -14.73
N LYS A 85 -10.99 4.87 -15.29
CA LYS A 85 -11.83 5.81 -14.54
C LYS A 85 -13.02 5.12 -13.89
N TRP A 86 -13.83 4.40 -14.68
CA TRP A 86 -15.02 3.75 -14.16
C TRP A 86 -14.72 2.55 -13.26
N ALA A 87 -13.61 1.85 -13.51
CA ALA A 87 -13.10 0.83 -12.60
C ALA A 87 -12.81 1.40 -11.20
N MET A 88 -12.17 2.58 -11.14
CA MET A 88 -11.91 3.26 -9.87
C MET A 88 -13.19 3.74 -9.19
N VAL A 89 -14.20 4.20 -9.94
CA VAL A 89 -15.50 4.57 -9.39
C VAL A 89 -16.20 3.35 -8.78
N VAL A 90 -16.28 2.24 -9.50
CA VAL A 90 -16.89 0.99 -9.01
C VAL A 90 -16.14 0.47 -7.77
N GLY A 91 -14.80 0.44 -7.82
CA GLY A 91 -13.99 0.09 -6.67
C GLY A 91 -14.27 1.00 -5.46
N GLY A 92 -14.31 2.31 -5.67
CA GLY A 92 -14.64 3.29 -4.63
C GLY A 92 -16.03 3.05 -3.99
N ILE A 93 -17.04 2.68 -4.79
CA ILE A 93 -18.38 2.31 -4.28
C ILE A 93 -18.28 1.10 -3.34
N CYS A 94 -17.43 0.10 -3.64
CA CYS A 94 -17.22 -1.03 -2.74
C CYS A 94 -16.64 -0.57 -1.40
N TYR A 95 -15.68 0.37 -1.40
CA TYR A 95 -15.13 0.97 -0.18
C TYR A 95 -16.20 1.73 0.62
N ALA A 96 -16.97 2.59 -0.03
CA ALA A 96 -18.04 3.35 0.64
C ALA A 96 -19.13 2.44 1.21
N SER A 97 -19.50 1.36 0.50
CA SER A 97 -20.46 0.37 0.97
C SER A 97 -19.97 -0.37 2.22
N PHE A 98 -18.69 -0.77 2.24
CA PHE A 98 -18.08 -1.39 3.41
C PHE A 98 -18.13 -0.45 4.62
N LEU A 99 -17.67 0.79 4.46
CA LEU A 99 -17.68 1.80 5.52
C LEU A 99 -19.10 2.10 6.03
N GLY A 100 -20.06 2.26 5.12
CA GLY A 100 -21.46 2.51 5.44
C GLY A 100 -22.12 1.38 6.25
N GLY A 101 -21.64 0.16 6.08
CA GLY A 101 -22.15 -1.01 6.81
C GLY A 101 -21.92 -0.98 8.30
N PHE A 102 -20.89 -0.29 8.75
CA PHE A 102 -20.63 -0.11 10.19
C PHE A 102 -21.65 0.78 10.90
N LEU A 103 -22.50 1.49 10.16
CA LEU A 103 -23.65 2.22 10.73
C LEU A 103 -24.74 1.28 11.27
N PHE A 104 -24.81 0.06 10.71
CA PHE A 104 -25.75 -0.99 11.05
C PHE A 104 -25.01 -2.33 11.23
N LEU A 105 -23.99 -2.33 12.08
CA LEU A 105 -23.00 -3.38 12.21
C LEU A 105 -23.69 -4.75 12.47
N ASN A 106 -23.48 -5.67 11.54
CA ASN A 106 -24.00 -7.03 11.53
C ASN A 106 -22.94 -7.97 10.95
N ALA A 107 -22.69 -9.12 11.58
CA ALA A 107 -21.65 -10.06 11.18
C ALA A 107 -21.78 -10.53 9.72
N THR A 108 -23.00 -10.86 9.27
CA THR A 108 -23.24 -11.31 7.89
C THR A 108 -22.90 -10.20 6.88
N TYR A 109 -23.38 -8.98 7.15
CA TYR A 109 -23.04 -7.84 6.29
C TYR A 109 -21.55 -7.54 6.29
N LEU A 110 -20.89 -7.58 7.45
CA LEU A 110 -19.46 -7.35 7.60
C LEU A 110 -18.67 -8.27 6.66
N TYR A 111 -18.91 -9.57 6.71
CA TYR A 111 -18.17 -10.54 5.90
C TYR A 111 -18.49 -10.46 4.39
N ILE A 112 -19.76 -10.24 4.03
CA ILE A 112 -20.14 -10.06 2.62
C ILE A 112 -19.53 -8.77 2.05
N SER A 113 -19.64 -7.67 2.77
CA SER A 113 -19.07 -6.38 2.33
C SER A 113 -17.55 -6.41 2.29
N SER A 114 -16.89 -7.18 3.16
CA SER A 114 -15.45 -7.45 3.11
C SER A 114 -15.04 -8.14 1.81
N ALA A 115 -15.80 -9.17 1.39
CA ALA A 115 -15.53 -9.84 0.12
C ALA A 115 -15.72 -8.90 -1.08
N VAL A 116 -16.82 -8.14 -1.08
CA VAL A 116 -17.08 -7.12 -2.12
C VAL A 116 -15.99 -6.06 -2.15
N LEU A 117 -15.53 -5.61 -0.98
CA LEU A 117 -14.42 -4.65 -0.87
C LEU A 117 -13.11 -5.24 -1.41
N GLY A 118 -12.79 -6.50 -1.10
CA GLY A 118 -11.59 -7.16 -1.63
C GLY A 118 -11.55 -7.17 -3.16
N PHE A 119 -12.69 -7.44 -3.80
CA PHE A 119 -12.83 -7.33 -5.25
C PHE A 119 -12.70 -5.87 -5.73
N GLY A 120 -13.36 -4.93 -5.06
CA GLY A 120 -13.27 -3.50 -5.32
C GLY A 120 -11.85 -2.97 -5.21
N ALA A 121 -11.07 -3.46 -4.24
CA ALA A 121 -9.67 -3.12 -4.06
C ALA A 121 -8.82 -3.52 -5.28
N ALA A 122 -9.01 -4.71 -5.84
CA ALA A 122 -8.28 -5.14 -7.02
C ALA A 122 -8.51 -4.21 -8.22
N ILE A 123 -9.77 -3.80 -8.43
CA ILE A 123 -10.12 -2.94 -9.58
C ILE A 123 -9.68 -1.48 -9.37
N ILE A 124 -9.80 -0.93 -8.15
CA ILE A 124 -9.42 0.47 -7.90
C ILE A 124 -7.91 0.68 -8.03
N TRP A 125 -7.10 -0.24 -7.49
CA TRP A 125 -5.64 -0.16 -7.56
C TRP A 125 -5.11 -0.41 -8.97
N THR A 126 -5.68 -1.36 -9.72
CA THR A 126 -5.33 -1.59 -11.12
C THR A 126 -5.73 -0.40 -11.99
N GLY A 127 -6.93 0.16 -11.75
CA GLY A 127 -7.40 1.38 -12.41
C GLY A 127 -6.51 2.58 -12.15
N GLN A 128 -6.07 2.77 -10.89
CA GLN A 128 -5.13 3.84 -10.52
C GLN A 128 -3.83 3.74 -11.31
N GLY A 129 -3.19 2.56 -11.31
CA GLY A 129 -1.94 2.35 -12.03
C GLY A 129 -2.09 2.58 -13.54
N THR A 130 -3.19 2.09 -14.12
CA THR A 130 -3.51 2.29 -15.55
C THR A 130 -3.75 3.76 -15.87
N TYR A 131 -4.49 4.48 -15.05
CA TYR A 131 -4.75 5.91 -15.28
C TYR A 131 -3.48 6.75 -15.09
N LEU A 132 -2.69 6.47 -14.06
CA LEU A 132 -1.42 7.14 -13.81
C LEU A 132 -0.46 6.95 -15.00
N SER A 133 -0.28 5.73 -15.49
CA SER A 133 0.63 5.45 -16.61
C SER A 133 0.23 6.18 -17.89
N LYS A 134 -1.08 6.36 -18.13
CA LYS A 134 -1.60 7.15 -19.26
C LYS A 134 -1.45 8.68 -19.10
N ASN A 135 -1.07 9.16 -17.92
CA ASN A 135 -0.82 10.56 -17.61
C ASN A 135 0.66 10.83 -17.28
N CYS A 136 1.57 9.93 -17.65
CA CYS A 136 3.00 10.08 -17.40
C CYS A 136 3.80 9.84 -18.68
N THR A 137 4.84 10.65 -18.87
CA THR A 137 5.96 10.34 -19.75
C THR A 137 7.06 9.65 -18.94
N GLU A 138 8.08 9.10 -19.59
CA GLU A 138 9.26 8.56 -18.92
C GLU A 138 9.91 9.60 -17.99
N GLN A 139 9.94 10.88 -18.42
CA GLN A 139 10.51 12.00 -17.69
C GLN A 139 9.66 12.45 -16.49
N THR A 140 8.32 12.34 -16.57
CA THR A 140 7.39 12.82 -15.52
C THR A 140 6.93 11.70 -14.59
N SER A 141 7.16 10.44 -14.94
CA SER A 141 6.69 9.26 -14.20
C SER A 141 7.13 9.26 -12.74
N GLY A 142 8.41 9.50 -12.47
CA GLY A 142 8.93 9.53 -11.11
C GLY A 142 8.28 10.61 -10.25
N ARG A 143 8.18 11.84 -10.77
CA ARG A 143 7.55 12.96 -10.06
C ARG A 143 6.07 12.72 -9.79
N ASN A 144 5.33 12.30 -10.81
CA ASN A 144 3.89 12.11 -10.71
C ASN A 144 3.53 10.92 -9.78
N SER A 145 4.30 9.84 -9.83
CA SER A 145 4.13 8.70 -8.92
C SER A 145 4.43 9.08 -7.47
N SER A 146 5.53 9.82 -7.24
CA SER A 146 5.89 10.27 -5.88
C SER A 146 4.86 11.23 -5.30
N MET A 147 4.32 12.13 -6.13
CA MET A 147 3.27 13.07 -5.72
C MET A 147 1.98 12.33 -5.37
N LEU A 148 1.55 11.37 -6.21
CA LEU A 148 0.38 10.53 -5.94
C LEU A 148 0.55 9.75 -4.63
N TRP A 149 1.74 9.14 -4.41
CA TRP A 149 2.03 8.39 -3.19
C TRP A 149 2.03 9.29 -1.95
N ALA A 150 2.65 10.47 -2.02
CA ALA A 150 2.64 11.42 -0.92
C ALA A 150 1.22 11.87 -0.53
N MET A 151 0.34 12.11 -1.51
CA MET A 151 -1.06 12.41 -1.26
C MET A 151 -1.78 11.25 -0.60
N LEU A 152 -1.54 10.02 -1.06
CA LEU A 152 -2.11 8.81 -0.48
C LEU A 152 -1.69 8.64 0.99
N GLN A 153 -0.41 8.75 1.28
CA GLN A 153 0.11 8.59 2.65
C GLN A 153 -0.24 9.78 3.56
N GLY A 154 -0.40 10.97 3.00
CA GLY A 154 -0.96 12.13 3.71
C GLY A 154 -2.38 11.86 4.25
N SER A 155 -3.12 10.91 3.66
CA SER A 155 -4.44 10.49 4.14
C SER A 155 -4.39 9.88 5.54
N LEU A 156 -3.32 9.18 5.90
CA LEU A 156 -3.12 8.64 7.26
C LEU A 156 -2.99 9.75 8.30
N VAL A 157 -2.26 10.81 7.96
CA VAL A 157 -2.11 11.98 8.84
C VAL A 157 -3.45 12.68 9.04
N GLY A 158 -4.18 12.94 7.94
CA GLY A 158 -5.50 13.57 7.98
C GLY A 158 -6.53 12.72 8.73
N GLY A 159 -6.56 11.43 8.47
CA GLY A 159 -7.46 10.49 9.12
C GLY A 159 -7.15 10.30 10.61
N GLY A 160 -5.87 10.19 10.96
CA GLY A 160 -5.44 10.12 12.34
C GLY A 160 -5.80 11.38 13.14
N LEU A 161 -5.66 12.55 12.51
CA LEU A 161 -6.09 13.82 13.15
C LEU A 161 -7.61 13.84 13.39
N PHE A 162 -8.41 13.41 12.43
CA PHE A 162 -9.85 13.31 12.58
C PHE A 162 -10.24 12.33 13.70
N LEU A 163 -9.62 11.15 13.75
CA LEU A 163 -9.82 10.18 14.83
C LEU A 163 -9.47 10.79 16.21
N PHE A 164 -8.32 11.45 16.30
CA PHE A 164 -7.84 12.07 17.53
C PHE A 164 -8.86 13.09 18.08
N VAL A 165 -9.30 14.02 17.23
CA VAL A 165 -10.29 15.04 17.61
C VAL A 165 -11.61 14.38 18.06
N THR A 166 -12.06 13.35 17.33
CA THR A 166 -13.30 12.65 17.67
C THR A 166 -13.20 11.92 19.00
N PHE A 167 -12.12 11.21 19.27
CA PHE A 167 -11.95 10.49 20.53
C PHE A 167 -11.72 11.43 21.71
N GLN A 168 -11.07 12.57 21.52
CA GLN A 168 -10.98 13.59 22.56
C GLN A 168 -12.33 14.22 22.89
N ALA A 169 -13.17 14.46 21.90
CA ALA A 169 -14.52 15.01 22.10
C ALA A 169 -15.49 14.01 22.74
N SER A 170 -15.30 12.70 22.50
CA SER A 170 -16.17 11.63 23.04
C SER A 170 -15.88 11.26 24.50
N GLY A 171 -14.80 11.79 25.08
CA GLY A 171 -14.38 11.48 26.45
C GLY A 171 -13.62 10.16 26.57
N THR A 172 -13.11 9.91 27.79
CA THR A 172 -12.31 8.72 28.11
C THR A 172 -13.23 7.57 28.51
N THR A 173 -13.40 6.59 27.63
CA THR A 173 -14.14 5.36 27.93
C THR A 173 -13.34 4.14 27.44
N ASP A 174 -13.41 3.04 28.19
CA ASP A 174 -12.77 1.76 27.84
C ASP A 174 -13.34 1.14 26.56
N GLN A 175 -14.52 1.59 26.13
CA GLN A 175 -15.19 1.13 24.91
C GLN A 175 -15.56 2.32 24.03
N ILE A 176 -15.52 2.13 22.74
CA ILE A 176 -15.96 3.14 21.79
C ILE A 176 -17.49 3.18 21.80
N ALA A 177 -18.05 4.29 22.26
CA ALA A 177 -19.50 4.46 22.36
C ALA A 177 -20.16 4.33 20.98
N GLU A 178 -21.35 3.70 20.93
CA GLU A 178 -22.11 3.51 19.69
C GLU A 178 -22.37 4.84 18.93
N GLY A 179 -22.63 5.92 19.66
CA GLY A 179 -22.76 7.25 19.06
C GLY A 179 -21.49 7.73 18.36
N THR A 180 -20.31 7.46 18.96
CA THR A 180 -19.02 7.79 18.37
C THR A 180 -18.77 6.96 17.10
N VAL A 181 -19.09 5.66 17.13
CA VAL A 181 -19.00 4.78 15.94
C VAL A 181 -19.87 5.34 14.81
N LYS A 182 -21.11 5.72 15.08
CA LYS A 182 -22.01 6.31 14.08
C LYS A 182 -21.48 7.61 13.49
N ILE A 183 -20.87 8.48 14.29
CA ILE A 183 -20.25 9.72 13.80
C ILE A 183 -19.06 9.40 12.89
N LEU A 184 -18.14 8.55 13.36
CA LEU A 184 -16.94 8.17 12.61
C LEU A 184 -17.30 7.60 11.24
N TYR A 185 -18.14 6.57 11.21
CA TYR A 185 -18.47 5.88 9.96
C TYR A 185 -19.42 6.68 9.05
N SER A 186 -20.23 7.59 9.57
CA SER A 186 -20.96 8.56 8.74
C SER A 186 -20.00 9.48 8.01
N VAL A 187 -19.02 10.05 8.71
CA VAL A 187 -18.01 10.93 8.11
C VAL A 187 -17.14 10.15 7.12
N PHE A 188 -16.68 8.95 7.47
CA PHE A 188 -15.90 8.10 6.57
C PHE A 188 -16.67 7.78 5.28
N THR A 189 -17.94 7.44 5.39
CA THR A 189 -18.78 7.16 4.21
C THR A 189 -18.93 8.39 3.32
N VAL A 190 -19.19 9.57 3.92
CA VAL A 190 -19.28 10.83 3.16
C VAL A 190 -17.96 11.19 2.48
N LEU A 191 -16.82 11.02 3.17
CA LEU A 191 -15.49 11.27 2.60
C LEU A 191 -15.19 10.29 1.44
N ALA A 192 -15.53 9.02 1.60
CA ALA A 192 -15.39 8.04 0.52
C ALA A 192 -16.24 8.41 -0.70
N ILE A 193 -17.50 8.83 -0.50
CA ILE A 193 -18.38 9.32 -1.57
C ILE A 193 -17.78 10.56 -2.24
N LEU A 194 -17.24 11.51 -1.49
CA LEU A 194 -16.55 12.68 -2.04
C LEU A 194 -15.37 12.27 -2.94
N GLY A 195 -14.55 11.31 -2.48
CA GLY A 195 -13.46 10.76 -3.27
C GLY A 195 -13.96 10.10 -4.57
N ILE A 196 -15.06 9.33 -4.50
CA ILE A 196 -15.69 8.70 -5.67
C ILE A 196 -16.17 9.77 -6.67
N VAL A 197 -16.80 10.83 -6.19
CA VAL A 197 -17.24 11.96 -7.04
C VAL A 197 -16.05 12.59 -7.74
N ILE A 198 -14.95 12.86 -7.04
CA ILE A 198 -13.71 13.39 -7.64
C ILE A 198 -13.18 12.47 -8.74
N LEU A 199 -13.18 11.14 -8.52
CA LEU A 199 -12.75 10.15 -9.52
C LEU A 199 -13.71 10.08 -10.72
N ALA A 200 -15.00 10.23 -10.50
CA ALA A 200 -16.00 10.24 -11.57
C ALA A 200 -15.84 11.43 -12.53
N PHE A 201 -15.25 12.53 -12.07
CA PHE A 201 -14.94 13.70 -12.90
C PHE A 201 -13.52 13.73 -13.44
N LEU A 202 -12.74 12.62 -13.33
CA LEU A 202 -11.42 12.54 -13.93
C LEU A 202 -11.49 12.78 -15.44
N PRO A 203 -10.63 13.67 -15.99
CA PRO A 203 -10.55 13.90 -17.43
C PRO A 203 -10.00 12.66 -18.17
N THR A 204 -10.31 12.59 -19.46
CA THR A 204 -9.63 11.61 -20.34
C THR A 204 -8.14 11.96 -20.44
N PRO A 205 -7.23 10.97 -20.29
CA PRO A 205 -5.80 11.22 -20.47
C PRO A 205 -5.49 11.80 -21.84
N PRO A 206 -4.49 12.70 -21.96
CA PRO A 206 -4.11 13.31 -23.24
C PRO A 206 -3.70 12.24 -24.27
N ALA A 207 -4.23 12.33 -25.50
CA ALA A 207 -4.02 11.32 -26.54
C ALA A 207 -2.53 11.14 -26.93
N HIS A 208 -1.74 12.22 -26.86
CA HIS A 208 -0.30 12.19 -27.18
C HIS A 208 0.56 11.44 -26.13
N LEU A 209 0.02 11.18 -24.94
CA LEU A 209 0.67 10.39 -23.88
C LEU A 209 0.23 8.94 -23.90
N SER A 210 -0.84 8.61 -24.60
CA SER A 210 -1.35 7.25 -24.75
C SER A 210 -0.43 6.50 -25.70
N SER A 211 0.71 6.04 -25.22
CA SER A 211 1.67 5.17 -25.96
C SER A 211 1.16 3.73 -26.15
N THR A 212 -0.13 3.51 -26.01
CA THR A 212 -0.73 2.27 -26.49
C THR A 212 -0.84 2.42 -28.01
N PRO A 213 -0.26 1.50 -28.83
CA PRO A 213 -0.49 1.53 -30.26
C PRO A 213 -2.00 1.34 -30.49
N ALA A 214 -2.72 2.42 -30.72
CA ALA A 214 -4.08 2.38 -31.27
C ALA A 214 -4.06 1.84 -32.74
N ALA A 215 -2.93 1.31 -33.18
CA ALA A 215 -2.63 1.03 -34.58
C ALA A 215 -2.75 -0.43 -35.01
N THR A 216 -2.96 -1.38 -34.12
CA THR A 216 -3.09 -2.77 -34.54
C THR A 216 -4.40 -3.39 -34.13
N GLY A 217 -5.49 -2.75 -34.04
CA GLY A 217 -6.85 -3.35 -33.91
C GLY A 217 -7.00 -4.68 -33.14
N GLU A 218 -5.92 -5.29 -32.71
CA GLU A 218 -5.86 -6.52 -31.94
C GLU A 218 -6.13 -6.22 -30.46
N LYS A 219 -7.26 -6.71 -29.98
CA LYS A 219 -7.57 -6.70 -28.52
C LYS A 219 -6.50 -7.51 -27.79
N PRO A 220 -5.93 -6.99 -26.68
CA PRO A 220 -4.97 -7.74 -25.91
C PRO A 220 -5.53 -9.10 -25.54
N ASN A 221 -4.74 -10.14 -25.73
CA ASN A 221 -5.14 -11.50 -25.35
C ASN A 221 -5.02 -11.66 -23.83
N TYR A 222 -6.11 -11.39 -23.12
CA TYR A 222 -6.16 -11.47 -21.65
C TYR A 222 -5.78 -12.83 -21.09
N LYS A 223 -6.07 -13.91 -21.84
CA LYS A 223 -5.65 -15.27 -21.48
C LYS A 223 -4.12 -15.38 -21.51
N GLU A 224 -3.48 -14.81 -22.51
CA GLU A 224 -2.02 -14.80 -22.63
C GLU A 224 -1.39 -13.95 -21.51
N LEU A 225 -1.97 -12.81 -21.16
CA LEU A 225 -1.52 -11.97 -20.07
C LEU A 225 -1.56 -12.71 -18.72
N ILE A 226 -2.65 -13.42 -18.43
CA ILE A 226 -2.79 -14.25 -17.23
C ILE A 226 -1.76 -15.39 -17.25
N VAL A 227 -1.65 -16.11 -18.37
CA VAL A 227 -0.67 -17.22 -18.52
C VAL A 227 0.75 -16.72 -18.35
N SER A 228 1.10 -15.55 -18.90
CA SER A 228 2.46 -14.98 -18.77
C SER A 228 2.79 -14.60 -17.31
N THR A 229 1.79 -14.16 -16.54
CA THR A 229 1.95 -13.92 -15.10
C THR A 229 2.32 -15.21 -14.36
N PHE A 230 1.60 -16.31 -14.63
CA PHE A 230 1.94 -17.60 -14.02
C PHE A 230 3.31 -18.14 -14.49
N LYS A 231 3.72 -17.89 -15.72
CA LYS A 231 5.06 -18.26 -16.23
C LYS A 231 6.17 -17.46 -15.54
N LEU A 232 5.91 -16.24 -15.08
CA LEU A 232 6.87 -15.40 -14.36
C LEU A 232 7.11 -15.89 -12.93
N MET A 233 6.11 -16.49 -12.27
CA MET A 233 6.18 -16.95 -10.88
C MET A 233 7.39 -17.85 -10.56
N PRO A 234 7.70 -18.91 -11.32
CA PRO A 234 8.81 -19.83 -11.00
C PRO A 234 10.19 -19.31 -11.38
N THR A 235 10.31 -18.09 -11.90
CA THR A 235 11.63 -17.54 -12.25
C THR A 235 12.44 -17.24 -10.98
N LYS A 236 13.76 -17.50 -11.01
CA LYS A 236 14.64 -17.30 -9.84
C LYS A 236 14.50 -15.91 -9.21
N LYS A 237 14.45 -14.86 -10.05
CA LYS A 237 14.26 -13.48 -9.55
C LYS A 237 12.93 -13.32 -8.82
N MET A 238 11.85 -13.86 -9.39
CA MET A 238 10.52 -13.74 -8.80
C MET A 238 10.36 -14.57 -7.53
N LEU A 239 10.99 -15.75 -7.43
CA LEU A 239 10.98 -16.56 -6.21
C LEU A 239 11.63 -15.84 -5.02
N PHE A 240 12.78 -15.17 -5.22
CA PHE A 240 13.36 -14.34 -4.17
C PHE A 240 12.50 -13.13 -3.86
N LEU A 241 11.94 -12.46 -4.87
CA LEU A 241 11.02 -11.34 -4.68
C LEU A 241 9.74 -11.77 -3.95
N ALA A 242 9.25 -12.99 -4.16
CA ALA A 242 8.09 -13.52 -3.46
C ALA A 242 8.28 -13.52 -1.93
N ILE A 243 9.49 -13.80 -1.45
CA ILE A 243 9.83 -13.71 -0.01
C ILE A 243 9.74 -12.26 0.48
N VAL A 244 10.23 -11.32 -0.32
CA VAL A 244 10.16 -9.88 -0.02
C VAL A 244 8.70 -9.42 0.01
N PHE A 245 7.90 -9.80 -0.97
CA PHE A 245 6.49 -9.46 -1.06
C PHE A 245 5.68 -10.07 0.09
N ALA A 246 6.00 -11.31 0.46
CA ALA A 246 5.42 -12.00 1.60
C ALA A 246 5.66 -11.22 2.91
N TYR A 247 6.89 -10.77 3.13
CA TYR A 247 7.22 -9.94 4.29
C TYR A 247 6.39 -8.67 4.34
N THR A 248 6.30 -7.92 3.23
CA THR A 248 5.51 -6.68 3.21
C THR A 248 4.01 -6.92 3.45
N GLY A 249 3.50 -8.10 3.13
CA GLY A 249 2.12 -8.48 3.46
C GLY A 249 1.89 -8.68 4.96
N ILE A 250 2.75 -9.46 5.60
CA ILE A 250 2.68 -9.69 7.05
C ILE A 250 2.91 -8.39 7.81
N GLU A 251 3.87 -7.60 7.36
CA GLU A 251 4.24 -6.31 7.95
C GLU A 251 3.10 -5.30 7.84
N GLN A 252 2.46 -5.19 6.68
CA GLN A 252 1.30 -4.34 6.47
C GLN A 252 0.18 -4.70 7.46
N SER A 253 -0.14 -5.98 7.63
CA SER A 253 -1.15 -6.43 8.59
C SER A 253 -0.79 -6.06 10.02
N PHE A 254 0.50 -6.12 10.35
CA PHE A 254 0.97 -5.77 11.68
C PHE A 254 0.76 -4.30 12.00
N TRP A 255 1.22 -3.38 11.17
CA TRP A 255 1.12 -1.96 11.49
C TRP A 255 -0.27 -1.35 11.23
N THR A 256 -1.10 -1.96 10.36
CA THR A 256 -2.47 -1.44 10.11
C THR A 256 -3.51 -1.96 11.09
N GLY A 257 -3.37 -3.18 11.61
CA GLY A 257 -4.38 -3.82 12.43
C GLY A 257 -3.87 -4.32 13.78
N ILE A 258 -2.82 -5.15 13.79
CA ILE A 258 -2.37 -5.84 15.00
C ILE A 258 -1.77 -4.85 16.01
N TYR A 259 -0.89 -3.99 15.59
CA TYR A 259 -0.23 -3.01 16.46
C TYR A 259 -1.20 -1.94 17.02
N PRO A 260 -2.10 -1.36 16.24
CA PRO A 260 -3.15 -0.50 16.77
C PRO A 260 -4.01 -1.18 17.83
N SER A 261 -4.35 -2.46 17.66
CA SER A 261 -5.08 -3.24 18.67
C SER A 261 -4.25 -3.41 19.94
N CYS A 262 -2.93 -3.64 19.85
CA CYS A 262 -2.08 -3.67 21.05
C CYS A 262 -2.14 -2.37 21.84
N ILE A 263 -2.14 -1.21 21.18
CA ILE A 263 -2.30 0.10 21.84
C ILE A 263 -3.68 0.21 22.48
N SER A 264 -4.74 -0.11 21.73
CA SER A 264 -6.11 0.00 22.21
C SER A 264 -6.41 -0.92 23.40
N PHE A 265 -5.84 -2.12 23.42
CA PHE A 265 -6.14 -3.15 24.40
C PHE A 265 -5.25 -3.11 25.64
N THR A 266 -4.14 -2.36 25.63
CA THR A 266 -3.25 -2.21 26.79
C THR A 266 -3.72 -1.08 27.68
N LYS A 267 -4.50 -1.40 28.75
CA LYS A 267 -5.07 -0.39 29.67
C LYS A 267 -4.01 0.40 30.44
N GLN A 268 -2.82 -0.17 30.67
CA GLN A 268 -1.71 0.50 31.35
C GLN A 268 -1.16 1.72 30.58
N LEU A 269 -1.50 1.89 29.30
CA LEU A 269 -1.19 3.10 28.53
C LEU A 269 -2.07 4.31 28.88
N GLY A 270 -3.10 4.11 29.69
CA GLY A 270 -3.96 5.19 30.18
C GLY A 270 -5.44 4.99 29.84
N SER A 271 -6.25 5.96 30.21
CA SER A 271 -7.71 5.89 30.09
C SER A 271 -8.24 6.20 28.68
N ASN A 272 -7.43 6.78 27.81
CA ASN A 272 -7.84 7.13 26.44
C ASN A 272 -6.91 6.47 25.39
N THR A 273 -6.88 5.14 25.37
CA THR A 273 -6.06 4.37 24.41
C THR A 273 -6.52 4.57 22.97
N ASN A 274 -7.79 4.87 22.72
CA ASN A 274 -8.32 5.15 21.41
C ASN A 274 -7.70 6.43 20.79
N ALA A 275 -7.50 7.48 21.61
CA ALA A 275 -6.78 8.67 21.15
C ALA A 275 -5.30 8.36 20.86
N LEU A 276 -4.67 7.43 21.59
CA LEU A 276 -3.31 6.99 21.29
C LEU A 276 -3.22 6.23 19.96
N VAL A 277 -4.23 5.42 19.62
CA VAL A 277 -4.33 4.78 18.29
C VAL A 277 -4.39 5.84 17.20
N ALA A 278 -5.14 6.91 17.40
CA ALA A 278 -5.22 8.02 16.44
C ALA A 278 -3.86 8.74 16.28
N ILE A 279 -3.16 9.01 17.38
CA ILE A 279 -1.81 9.61 17.34
C ILE A 279 -0.82 8.65 16.67
N ASN A 280 -0.93 7.35 16.93
CA ASN A 280 -0.13 6.33 16.25
C ASN A 280 -0.33 6.37 14.73
N ALA A 281 -1.57 6.49 14.24
CA ALA A 281 -1.86 6.64 12.81
C ALA A 281 -1.18 7.87 12.20
N ILE A 282 -1.22 9.02 12.90
CA ILE A 282 -0.53 10.24 12.49
C ILE A 282 0.98 9.98 12.38
N LEU A 283 1.59 9.40 13.40
CA LEU A 283 3.03 9.17 13.45
C LEU A 283 3.49 8.15 12.41
N SER A 284 2.73 7.07 12.19
CA SER A 284 2.99 6.11 11.12
C SER A 284 2.92 6.80 9.76
N GLY A 285 1.90 7.62 9.51
CA GLY A 285 1.77 8.40 8.28
C GLY A 285 2.93 9.40 8.10
N LEU A 286 3.34 10.10 9.16
CA LEU A 286 4.50 10.99 9.12
C LEU A 286 5.80 10.22 8.82
N GLY A 287 6.00 9.05 9.44
CA GLY A 287 7.14 8.18 9.16
C GLY A 287 7.22 7.84 7.67
N GLN A 288 6.11 7.42 7.08
CA GLN A 288 6.02 7.10 5.65
C GLN A 288 6.25 8.33 4.75
N CYS A 289 5.65 9.47 5.07
CA CYS A 289 5.84 10.70 4.31
C CYS A 289 7.29 11.20 4.35
N ILE A 290 7.93 11.17 5.53
CA ILE A 290 9.31 11.60 5.70
C ILE A 290 10.26 10.67 4.94
N ALA A 291 10.12 9.35 5.09
CA ALA A 291 10.95 8.40 4.36
C ALA A 291 10.76 8.51 2.84
N GLY A 292 9.51 8.52 2.37
CA GLY A 292 9.18 8.69 0.94
C GLY A 292 9.70 10.01 0.39
N GLY A 293 9.55 11.11 1.14
CA GLY A 293 10.07 12.44 0.78
C GLY A 293 11.59 12.47 0.71
N LEU A 294 12.28 11.89 1.69
CA LEU A 294 13.74 11.79 1.70
C LEU A 294 14.26 11.04 0.47
N PHE A 295 13.67 9.90 0.13
CA PHE A 295 14.08 9.12 -1.04
C PHE A 295 13.71 9.78 -2.36
N GLY A 296 12.61 10.53 -2.42
CA GLY A 296 12.22 11.32 -3.59
C GLY A 296 13.16 12.51 -3.83
N ILE A 297 13.43 13.31 -2.79
CA ILE A 297 14.29 14.51 -2.87
C ILE A 297 15.77 14.13 -3.05
N LEU A 298 16.22 13.09 -2.35
CA LEU A 298 17.60 12.61 -2.43
C LEU A 298 17.82 11.61 -3.58
N GLY A 299 16.91 11.50 -4.53
CA GLY A 299 16.86 10.45 -5.55
C GLY A 299 18.21 10.13 -6.22
N SER A 300 19.00 11.14 -6.60
CA SER A 300 20.34 10.94 -7.17
C SER A 300 21.38 10.44 -6.15
N LYS A 301 21.26 10.83 -4.89
CA LYS A 301 22.16 10.38 -3.79
C LYS A 301 21.76 8.99 -3.30
N THR A 302 20.45 8.72 -3.20
CA THR A 302 19.93 7.41 -2.83
C THR A 302 20.19 6.36 -3.91
N ALA A 303 20.19 6.73 -5.19
CA ALA A 303 20.62 5.86 -6.27
C ALA A 303 22.09 5.41 -6.13
N LYS A 304 22.99 6.30 -5.63
CA LYS A 304 24.39 5.95 -5.33
C LYS A 304 24.53 5.03 -4.12
N LEU A 305 23.66 5.17 -3.10
CA LEU A 305 23.66 4.31 -1.93
C LEU A 305 23.27 2.85 -2.28
N GLY A 306 22.38 2.69 -3.25
CA GLY A 306 21.81 1.41 -3.67
C GLY A 306 20.50 1.08 -2.98
N ARG A 307 19.59 0.43 -3.71
CA ARG A 307 18.27 0.02 -3.19
C ARG A 307 18.39 -0.98 -2.05
N ASP A 308 19.37 -1.87 -2.12
CA ASP A 308 19.70 -2.87 -1.13
C ASP A 308 20.04 -2.26 0.25
N MET A 309 20.77 -1.14 0.28
CA MET A 309 21.10 -0.44 1.53
C MET A 309 19.89 0.24 2.17
N ILE A 310 18.98 0.78 1.36
CA ILE A 310 17.74 1.39 1.88
C ILE A 310 16.83 0.32 2.48
N VAL A 311 16.70 -0.83 1.82
CA VAL A 311 15.96 -1.98 2.34
C VAL A 311 16.59 -2.52 3.62
N LEU A 312 17.93 -2.61 3.69
CA LEU A 312 18.62 -3.00 4.91
C LEU A 312 18.35 -2.03 6.07
N MET A 313 18.38 -0.72 5.79
CA MET A 313 18.00 0.30 6.79
C MET A 313 16.56 0.10 7.27
N GLY A 314 15.60 -0.13 6.36
CA GLY A 314 14.21 -0.44 6.71
C GLY A 314 14.09 -1.70 7.57
N ALA A 315 14.83 -2.76 7.24
CA ALA A 315 14.87 -3.98 8.05
C ALA A 315 15.41 -3.72 9.46
N LEU A 316 16.50 -2.99 9.60
CA LEU A 316 17.07 -2.64 10.91
C LEU A 316 16.10 -1.81 11.76
N ILE A 317 15.43 -0.83 11.15
CA ILE A 317 14.43 0.00 11.82
C ILE A 317 13.26 -0.87 12.29
N HIS A 318 12.78 -1.80 11.46
CA HIS A 318 11.72 -2.73 11.85
C HIS A 318 12.16 -3.67 12.98
N LEU A 319 13.38 -4.19 12.95
CA LEU A 319 13.90 -5.03 14.06
C LEU A 319 13.95 -4.26 15.38
N VAL A 320 14.35 -2.98 15.34
CA VAL A 320 14.30 -2.11 16.54
C VAL A 320 12.85 -1.91 16.99
N ALA A 321 11.93 -1.62 16.07
CA ALA A 321 10.51 -1.48 16.39
C ALA A 321 9.94 -2.75 17.02
N PHE A 322 10.20 -3.93 16.46
CA PHE A 322 9.74 -5.21 17.01
C PHE A 322 10.32 -5.51 18.40
N GLY A 323 11.60 -5.17 18.63
CA GLY A 323 12.21 -5.26 19.95
C GLY A 323 11.54 -4.35 20.98
N LEU A 324 11.21 -3.12 20.58
CA LEU A 324 10.48 -2.18 21.44
C LEU A 324 9.05 -2.65 21.71
N VAL A 325 8.34 -3.23 20.72
CA VAL A 325 7.02 -3.84 20.92
C VAL A 325 7.10 -4.94 21.96
N PHE A 326 8.06 -5.86 21.82
CA PHE A 326 8.26 -7.00 22.73
C PHE A 326 8.47 -6.55 24.18
N ILE A 327 9.22 -5.47 24.37
CA ILE A 327 9.54 -4.94 25.69
C ILE A 327 8.35 -4.18 26.30
N ASN A 328 7.60 -3.43 25.48
CA ASN A 328 6.62 -2.45 25.95
C ASN A 328 5.21 -3.01 26.14
N PHE A 329 4.85 -4.09 25.42
CA PHE A 329 3.46 -4.59 25.43
C PHE A 329 3.31 -5.96 26.11
N PRO A 330 2.16 -6.21 26.79
CA PRO A 330 1.79 -7.53 27.26
C PRO A 330 1.64 -8.53 26.10
N PHE A 331 1.85 -9.81 26.39
CA PHE A 331 1.85 -10.86 25.35
C PHE A 331 0.48 -11.13 24.72
N ASP A 332 -0.60 -10.77 25.39
CA ASP A 332 -1.98 -10.92 24.92
C ASP A 332 -2.62 -9.62 24.43
N ALA A 333 -1.83 -8.54 24.32
CA ALA A 333 -2.31 -7.20 23.99
C ALA A 333 -2.95 -7.09 22.59
N ASN A 334 -2.65 -8.00 21.68
CA ASN A 334 -3.26 -8.02 20.35
C ASN A 334 -4.61 -8.74 20.29
N ILE A 335 -4.96 -9.54 21.32
CA ILE A 335 -6.12 -10.43 21.32
C ILE A 335 -7.27 -9.86 22.17
N LYS A 336 -6.94 -9.28 23.32
CA LYS A 336 -7.96 -8.84 24.30
C LYS A 336 -7.47 -7.68 25.14
N LYS A 337 -8.43 -6.95 25.73
CA LYS A 337 -8.11 -5.91 26.72
C LYS A 337 -7.42 -6.53 27.94
N THR A 338 -6.28 -5.96 28.32
CA THR A 338 -5.43 -6.50 29.37
C THR A 338 -4.90 -5.40 30.29
N ASP A 339 -4.80 -5.73 31.57
CA ASP A 339 -4.11 -4.95 32.60
C ASP A 339 -2.66 -5.44 32.78
N GLY A 340 -2.21 -6.38 31.93
CA GLY A 340 -0.87 -6.94 31.95
C GLY A 340 0.21 -5.91 31.69
N VAL A 341 1.43 -6.29 32.03
CA VAL A 341 2.63 -5.49 31.76
C VAL A 341 3.55 -6.28 30.82
N GLY A 342 4.35 -5.56 30.01
CA GLY A 342 5.41 -6.16 29.23
C GLY A 342 6.64 -6.46 30.10
N PHE A 343 7.83 -6.43 29.52
CA PHE A 343 9.07 -6.46 30.32
C PHE A 343 9.27 -5.18 31.13
N ILE A 344 8.69 -4.08 30.66
CA ILE A 344 8.61 -2.81 31.38
C ILE A 344 7.14 -2.42 31.53
N GLN A 345 6.86 -1.45 32.37
CA GLN A 345 5.55 -0.78 32.41
C GLN A 345 5.26 -0.19 31.05
N PRO A 346 4.09 -0.46 30.43
CA PRO A 346 3.73 0.07 29.12
C PRO A 346 3.88 1.60 29.08
N SER A 347 4.69 2.06 28.13
CA SER A 347 5.08 3.47 27.99
C SER A 347 4.49 4.06 26.72
N VAL A 348 3.70 5.14 26.87
CA VAL A 348 3.11 5.86 25.75
C VAL A 348 4.16 6.42 24.78
N PRO A 349 5.23 7.11 25.22
CA PRO A 349 6.26 7.58 24.30
C PRO A 349 6.88 6.46 23.47
N ILE A 350 7.17 5.30 24.07
CA ILE A 350 7.70 4.16 23.34
C ILE A 350 6.70 3.65 22.33
N ALA A 351 5.44 3.49 22.69
CA ALA A 351 4.37 3.08 21.77
C ALA A 351 4.26 4.02 20.56
N LEU A 352 4.34 5.32 20.77
CA LEU A 352 4.26 6.30 19.69
C LEU A 352 5.50 6.31 18.78
N VAL A 353 6.69 6.15 19.36
CA VAL A 353 7.94 6.01 18.58
C VAL A 353 7.89 4.75 17.71
N ILE A 354 7.38 3.63 18.22
CA ILE A 354 7.20 2.41 17.43
C ILE A 354 6.33 2.68 16.20
N GLY A 355 5.21 3.39 16.35
CA GLY A 355 4.33 3.73 15.22
C GLY A 355 5.06 4.49 14.12
N PHE A 356 5.86 5.49 14.49
CA PHE A 356 6.70 6.23 13.54
C PHE A 356 7.72 5.32 12.85
N LEU A 357 8.41 4.45 13.60
CA LEU A 357 9.43 3.53 13.06
C LEU A 357 8.82 2.51 12.10
N LEU A 358 7.64 1.97 12.41
CA LEU A 358 6.92 1.05 11.53
C LEU A 358 6.57 1.72 10.20
N GLY A 359 6.01 2.94 10.24
CA GLY A 359 5.71 3.68 9.02
C GLY A 359 6.97 4.06 8.22
N PHE A 360 8.03 4.50 8.88
CA PHE A 360 9.29 4.84 8.20
C PHE A 360 9.90 3.62 7.51
N GLY A 361 9.96 2.47 8.21
CA GLY A 361 10.46 1.22 7.67
C GLY A 361 9.62 0.71 6.50
N ASP A 362 8.28 0.76 6.59
CA ASP A 362 7.37 0.38 5.50
C ASP A 362 7.68 1.17 4.22
N ALA A 363 7.89 2.47 4.31
CA ALA A 363 8.25 3.28 3.15
C ALA A 363 9.64 2.90 2.58
N CYS A 364 10.61 2.52 3.42
CA CYS A 364 11.90 2.00 2.95
C CYS A 364 11.72 0.76 2.08
N TRP A 365 10.88 -0.19 2.49
CA TRP A 365 10.61 -1.40 1.73
C TRP A 365 9.84 -1.12 0.45
N ASN A 366 8.68 -0.52 0.55
CA ASN A 366 7.76 -0.36 -0.57
C ASN A 366 8.35 0.51 -1.69
N THR A 367 9.01 1.63 -1.38
CA THR A 367 9.60 2.50 -2.41
C THR A 367 10.69 1.79 -3.21
N GLN A 368 11.51 0.95 -2.57
CA GLN A 368 12.58 0.23 -3.24
C GLN A 368 12.07 -0.98 -4.03
N ILE A 369 11.03 -1.66 -3.55
CA ILE A 369 10.34 -2.72 -4.31
C ILE A 369 9.76 -2.13 -5.59
N TYR A 370 9.01 -1.04 -5.52
CA TYR A 370 8.45 -0.37 -6.70
C TYR A 370 9.56 0.03 -7.69
N ALA A 371 10.62 0.68 -7.19
CA ALA A 371 11.75 1.07 -8.03
C ALA A 371 12.44 -0.13 -8.69
N HIS A 372 12.58 -1.24 -7.95
CA HIS A 372 13.16 -2.48 -8.50
C HIS A 372 12.29 -3.09 -9.60
N LEU A 373 10.96 -3.18 -9.36
CA LEU A 373 10.03 -3.76 -10.34
C LEU A 373 10.00 -2.95 -11.64
N VAL A 374 9.90 -1.62 -11.54
CA VAL A 374 9.91 -0.73 -12.71
C VAL A 374 11.21 -0.89 -13.53
N ALA A 375 12.37 -0.90 -12.87
CA ALA A 375 13.67 -0.97 -13.53
C ALA A 375 13.96 -2.35 -14.14
N ASN A 376 13.56 -3.44 -13.49
CA ASN A 376 13.99 -4.79 -13.86
C ASN A 376 12.95 -5.60 -14.65
N PHE A 377 11.69 -5.14 -14.68
CA PHE A 377 10.60 -5.81 -15.42
C PHE A 377 9.88 -4.85 -16.39
N PRO A 378 10.59 -4.05 -17.23
CA PRO A 378 9.94 -3.03 -18.07
C PRO A 378 8.94 -3.61 -19.07
N LYS A 379 9.21 -4.82 -19.61
CA LYS A 379 8.33 -5.52 -20.56
C LYS A 379 7.22 -6.33 -19.89
N GLN A 380 7.32 -6.61 -18.61
CA GLN A 380 6.41 -7.46 -17.82
C GLN A 380 5.98 -6.76 -16.53
N SER A 381 5.89 -5.42 -16.58
CA SER A 381 5.62 -4.60 -15.39
C SER A 381 4.28 -4.95 -14.75
N SER A 382 3.20 -5.06 -15.53
CA SER A 382 1.88 -5.40 -15.01
C SER A 382 1.84 -6.78 -14.35
N GLN A 383 2.52 -7.78 -14.94
CA GLN A 383 2.61 -9.12 -14.37
C GLN A 383 3.42 -9.12 -13.07
N ALA A 384 4.55 -8.40 -13.04
CA ALA A 384 5.39 -8.31 -11.86
C ALA A 384 4.68 -7.60 -10.70
N PHE A 385 3.93 -6.52 -10.97
CA PHE A 385 3.11 -5.85 -9.97
C PHE A 385 1.92 -6.70 -9.52
N ALA A 386 1.28 -7.45 -10.43
CA ALA A 386 0.21 -8.39 -10.07
C ALA A 386 0.73 -9.47 -9.10
N LEU A 387 1.91 -10.04 -9.36
CA LEU A 387 2.55 -11.01 -8.48
C LEU A 387 2.96 -10.38 -7.14
N TYR A 388 3.45 -9.14 -7.15
CA TYR A 388 3.72 -8.41 -5.92
C TYR A 388 2.46 -8.31 -5.05
N LYS A 389 1.37 -7.84 -5.62
CA LYS A 389 0.12 -7.68 -4.88
C LYS A 389 -0.50 -9.04 -4.51
N PHE A 390 -0.33 -10.07 -5.32
CA PHE A 390 -0.74 -11.42 -4.99
C PHE A 390 -0.06 -11.95 -3.72
N TYR A 391 1.29 -11.93 -3.67
CA TYR A 391 2.01 -12.43 -2.50
C TYR A 391 1.79 -11.54 -1.27
N GLN A 392 1.78 -10.23 -1.44
CA GLN A 392 1.52 -9.29 -0.35
C GLN A 392 0.14 -9.54 0.27
N SER A 393 -0.92 -9.58 -0.54
CA SER A 393 -2.29 -9.79 -0.05
C SER A 393 -2.52 -11.19 0.49
N ALA A 394 -1.92 -12.23 -0.09
CA ALA A 394 -2.01 -13.60 0.41
C ALA A 394 -1.44 -13.72 1.83
N LEU A 395 -0.28 -13.11 2.08
CA LEU A 395 0.34 -13.16 3.41
C LEU A 395 -0.33 -12.18 4.39
N SER A 396 -0.91 -11.07 3.93
CA SER A 396 -1.77 -10.23 4.76
C SER A 396 -3.02 -11.00 5.20
N CYS A 397 -3.66 -11.71 4.27
CA CYS A 397 -4.80 -12.59 4.57
C CYS A 397 -4.43 -13.61 5.66
N ALA A 398 -3.33 -14.34 5.47
CA ALA A 398 -2.86 -15.33 6.45
C ALA A 398 -2.60 -14.67 7.82
N ALA A 399 -1.95 -13.50 7.84
CA ALA A 399 -1.62 -12.78 9.07
C ALA A 399 -2.89 -12.37 9.84
N PHE A 400 -3.87 -11.79 9.17
CA PHE A 400 -5.13 -11.43 9.81
C PHE A 400 -5.93 -12.65 10.26
N PHE A 401 -5.90 -13.75 9.48
CA PHE A 401 -6.62 -14.97 9.83
C PHE A 401 -6.12 -15.61 11.14
N TYR A 402 -4.81 -15.65 11.37
CA TYR A 402 -4.27 -16.22 12.61
C TYR A 402 -4.20 -15.23 13.79
N SER A 403 -4.34 -13.93 13.53
CA SER A 403 -4.15 -12.87 14.54
C SER A 403 -5.02 -13.00 15.79
N PRO A 404 -6.30 -13.42 15.73
CA PRO A 404 -7.10 -13.55 16.94
C PRO A 404 -6.72 -14.73 17.83
N SER A 405 -5.92 -15.67 17.31
CA SER A 405 -5.52 -16.91 18.01
C SER A 405 -4.06 -16.95 18.44
N VAL A 406 -3.25 -16.02 17.94
CA VAL A 406 -1.79 -16.03 18.14
C VAL A 406 -1.37 -14.84 18.99
N GLN A 407 -0.63 -15.11 20.08
CA GLN A 407 -0.12 -14.08 20.97
C GLN A 407 0.99 -13.23 20.31
N LEU A 408 1.15 -12.01 20.77
CA LEU A 408 2.07 -11.01 20.26
C LEU A 408 3.53 -11.51 20.06
N PRO A 409 4.16 -12.27 20.99
CA PRO A 409 5.53 -12.73 20.79
C PRO A 409 5.71 -13.60 19.54
N TYR A 410 4.73 -14.44 19.20
CA TYR A 410 4.80 -15.27 18.01
C TYR A 410 4.67 -14.44 16.72
N HIS A 411 3.82 -13.40 16.73
CA HIS A 411 3.79 -12.42 15.63
C HIS A 411 5.17 -11.79 15.43
N LEU A 412 5.82 -11.37 16.52
CA LEU A 412 7.14 -10.72 16.43
C LEU A 412 8.22 -11.68 15.93
N ILE A 413 8.19 -12.95 16.33
CA ILE A 413 9.10 -13.98 15.80
C ILE A 413 8.91 -14.12 14.27
N ILE A 414 7.66 -14.24 13.81
CA ILE A 414 7.34 -14.31 12.38
C ILE A 414 7.89 -13.08 11.67
N MET A 415 7.63 -11.86 12.20
CA MET A 415 8.09 -10.59 11.64
C MET A 415 9.62 -10.52 11.52
N VAL A 416 10.34 -10.91 12.56
CA VAL A 416 11.81 -10.92 12.57
C VAL A 416 12.35 -11.90 11.54
N VAL A 417 11.86 -13.14 11.53
CA VAL A 417 12.31 -14.17 10.59
C VAL A 417 12.06 -13.74 9.13
N PHE A 418 10.85 -13.29 8.82
CA PHE A 418 10.53 -12.87 7.47
C PHE A 418 11.26 -11.58 7.06
N SER A 419 11.50 -10.63 7.97
CA SER A 419 12.29 -9.43 7.71
C SER A 419 13.73 -9.76 7.30
N LEU A 420 14.37 -10.66 8.05
CA LEU A 420 15.74 -11.11 7.75
C LEU A 420 15.82 -11.87 6.42
N LEU A 421 14.89 -12.81 6.18
CA LEU A 421 14.82 -13.55 4.92
C LEU A 421 14.58 -12.62 3.74
N ALA A 422 13.68 -11.65 3.89
CA ALA A 422 13.36 -10.68 2.85
C ALA A 422 14.55 -9.75 2.54
N ALA A 423 15.27 -9.28 3.55
CA ALA A 423 16.47 -8.46 3.36
C ALA A 423 17.56 -9.23 2.58
N VAL A 424 17.81 -10.48 2.93
CA VAL A 424 18.74 -11.35 2.21
C VAL A 424 18.26 -11.59 0.76
N ALA A 425 16.97 -11.91 0.60
CA ALA A 425 16.39 -12.15 -0.73
C ALA A 425 16.49 -10.91 -1.63
N PHE A 426 16.18 -9.73 -1.10
CA PHE A 426 16.27 -8.48 -1.86
C PHE A 426 17.72 -8.17 -2.28
N PHE A 427 18.68 -8.39 -1.39
CA PHE A 427 20.10 -8.22 -1.68
C PHE A 427 20.56 -9.17 -2.80
N ILE A 428 20.11 -10.43 -2.80
CA ILE A 428 20.42 -11.39 -3.87
C ILE A 428 19.85 -10.90 -5.21
N VAL A 429 18.59 -10.44 -5.23
CA VAL A 429 17.93 -9.97 -6.46
C VAL A 429 18.60 -8.72 -7.03
N GLU A 430 18.98 -7.75 -6.17
CA GLU A 430 19.72 -6.56 -6.61
C GLU A 430 21.09 -6.94 -7.20
N ARG A 431 21.80 -7.89 -6.60
CA ARG A 431 23.06 -8.40 -7.17
C ARG A 431 22.86 -9.09 -8.52
N MET A 432 21.77 -9.87 -8.67
CA MET A 432 21.41 -10.49 -9.96
C MET A 432 21.09 -9.42 -11.01
N ALA A 433 20.42 -8.32 -10.63
CA ALA A 433 20.12 -7.22 -11.53
C ALA A 433 21.39 -6.50 -12.01
N LYS A 434 22.26 -6.11 -11.07
CA LYS A 434 23.55 -5.45 -11.35
C LYS A 434 24.45 -6.30 -12.29
N ARG A 435 24.49 -7.62 -12.10
CA ARG A 435 25.25 -8.53 -12.99
C ARG A 435 24.66 -8.59 -14.39
N THR A 436 23.34 -8.56 -14.53
CA THR A 436 22.67 -8.58 -15.84
C THR A 436 22.95 -7.27 -16.60
N GLU A 437 22.94 -6.14 -15.90
CA GLU A 437 23.24 -4.82 -16.46
C GLU A 437 24.70 -4.71 -16.92
N SER A 438 25.65 -5.16 -16.10
CA SER A 438 27.08 -5.19 -16.45
C SER A 438 27.36 -6.07 -17.69
N ARG A 439 26.69 -7.21 -17.82
CA ARG A 439 26.84 -8.06 -19.02
C ARG A 439 26.32 -7.37 -20.28
N ARG A 440 25.15 -6.73 -20.21
CA ARG A 440 24.58 -5.98 -21.35
C ARG A 440 25.50 -4.84 -21.80
N SER A 441 26.06 -4.11 -20.83
CA SER A 441 27.02 -3.02 -21.15
C SER A 441 28.29 -3.55 -21.79
N SER A 442 28.83 -4.70 -21.37
CA SER A 442 29.97 -5.35 -21.99
C SER A 442 29.68 -5.84 -23.40
N GLU A 443 28.52 -6.45 -23.64
CA GLU A 443 28.07 -6.91 -24.93
C GLU A 443 27.88 -5.74 -25.94
N GLN A 444 27.32 -4.62 -25.47
CA GLN A 444 27.20 -3.40 -26.28
C GLN A 444 28.56 -2.80 -26.64
N SER A 445 29.48 -2.73 -25.69
CA SER A 445 30.84 -2.21 -25.96
C SER A 445 31.62 -3.09 -26.97
N THR A 446 31.41 -4.41 -26.96
CA THR A 446 32.05 -5.33 -27.90
C THR A 446 31.46 -5.18 -29.32
N LEU A 447 30.16 -4.89 -29.42
CA LEU A 447 29.49 -4.65 -30.72
C LEU A 447 29.86 -3.29 -31.33
N GLU A 448 30.21 -2.30 -30.53
CA GLU A 448 30.67 -0.98 -30.99
C GLU A 448 32.15 -1.01 -31.42
N THR A 449 32.97 -1.94 -30.92
CA THR A 449 34.38 -2.08 -31.25
C THR A 449 34.66 -2.93 -32.48
N ASP A 450 33.73 -3.78 -32.92
CA ASP A 450 33.79 -4.53 -34.16
C ASP A 450 32.74 -4.04 -35.18
N PRO A 451 33.02 -3.03 -36.03
CA PRO A 451 32.09 -2.64 -37.08
C PRO A 451 31.97 -3.79 -38.08
N PRO A 452 30.75 -4.06 -38.60
CA PRO A 452 30.58 -5.14 -39.58
C PRO A 452 31.46 -4.89 -40.78
N THR A 453 32.37 -5.82 -41.06
CA THR A 453 33.17 -5.88 -42.29
C THR A 453 32.21 -6.06 -43.48
N TYR A 454 31.86 -4.96 -44.14
CA TYR A 454 31.22 -5.05 -45.45
C TYR A 454 32.18 -5.68 -46.41
N SER A 455 31.96 -6.94 -46.80
CA SER A 455 32.59 -7.54 -47.96
C SER A 455 31.98 -6.89 -49.21
N GLU A 456 32.69 -5.92 -49.79
CA GLU A 456 32.40 -5.47 -51.15
C GLU A 456 32.61 -6.66 -52.09
N THR A 457 31.52 -7.28 -52.51
CA THR A 457 31.50 -8.13 -53.70
C THR A 457 31.55 -7.20 -54.91
N VAL A 458 32.75 -7.05 -55.47
CA VAL A 458 32.97 -6.46 -56.81
C VAL A 458 32.35 -7.42 -57.79
N GLU A 459 31.16 -7.10 -58.33
CA GLU A 459 30.66 -7.71 -59.56
C GLU A 459 31.43 -7.10 -60.74
N GLU A 460 32.40 -7.83 -61.26
CA GLU A 460 32.92 -7.61 -62.60
C GLU A 460 31.87 -8.09 -63.63
N SER A 461 31.35 -7.18 -64.40
CA SER A 461 30.50 -7.47 -65.56
C SER A 461 31.39 -7.56 -66.79
N PRO A 462 31.14 -8.51 -67.73
CA PRO A 462 31.86 -8.62 -69.00
C PRO A 462 31.45 -7.57 -70.05
#